data_6d49973e1753cdf801dc3678c52f7a87
#
_entry.id   6d49973e1753cdf801dc3678c52f7a87
#
_cell.length_a   1.000
_cell.length_b   1.000
_cell.length_c   1.000
_cell.angle_alpha   90.00
_cell.angle_beta   90.00
_cell.angle_gamma   90.00
#
_symmetry.space_group_name_H-M   'P 1'
#
loop_
_entity.id
_entity.type
_entity.pdbx_description
1 polymer ?
#
loop_
_entity_poly.entity_id
_entity_poly.type
_entity_poly.pdbx_seq_one_letter_code
_entity_poly.pdbx_strand_id
1 'polypeptide(L)'
;MHIAVYAFDGVATFHLSIPQMVFGTVRQLGVADWRVSLFTTTSGAAAPTEDVTGPEAAVSAETPAPPMHREDPASLPSSLPTLSVRTSEGYVLSGLGGPELAGKADVVVVPAWFADGRAAGRELCSLLKAAHARGANIVGLCLGAIPLAEAGLLGERRAVT
;
A
#
# COMPACT_ATOMS: atom_id res chain seq x y z
N MET A 1 0.69 -14.85 11.76
CA MET A 1 0.78 -14.80 10.30
C MET A 1 0.86 -13.34 9.86
N HIS A 2 1.79 -13.02 8.95
CA HIS A 2 1.96 -11.68 8.40
C HIS A 2 1.46 -11.64 6.94
N ILE A 3 0.56 -10.71 6.65
CA ILE A 3 -0.03 -10.48 5.34
C ILE A 3 0.47 -9.13 4.83
N ALA A 4 1.22 -9.13 3.72
CA ALA A 4 1.69 -7.93 3.06
C ALA A 4 0.79 -7.62 1.86
N VAL A 5 0.20 -6.43 1.82
CA VAL A 5 -0.69 -5.98 0.75
C VAL A 5 0.01 -4.91 -0.08
N TYR A 6 0.10 -5.14 -1.37
CA TYR A 6 0.75 -4.24 -2.30
C TYR A 6 -0.10 -3.01 -2.57
N ALA A 7 0.46 -1.84 -2.33
CA ALA A 7 -0.12 -0.55 -2.68
C ALA A 7 0.72 0.09 -3.80
N PHE A 8 0.08 0.73 -4.76
CA PHE A 8 0.71 1.37 -5.92
C PHE A 8 -0.05 2.63 -6.31
N ASP A 9 0.60 3.53 -7.03
CA ASP A 9 -0.03 4.74 -7.54
C ASP A 9 -1.22 4.43 -8.43
N GLY A 10 -2.37 5.02 -8.09
CA GLY A 10 -3.64 4.79 -8.77
C GLY A 10 -4.45 3.62 -8.23
N VAL A 11 -3.99 2.93 -7.17
CA VAL A 11 -4.82 1.91 -6.52
C VAL A 11 -6.05 2.53 -5.88
N ALA A 12 -7.23 1.92 -6.05
CA ALA A 12 -8.43 2.39 -5.36
C ALA A 12 -8.41 1.98 -3.87
N THR A 13 -8.84 2.89 -3.00
CA THR A 13 -8.95 2.62 -1.55
C THR A 13 -9.85 1.43 -1.25
N PHE A 14 -10.89 1.24 -2.04
CA PHE A 14 -11.78 0.08 -1.96
C PHE A 14 -11.00 -1.24 -2.02
N HIS A 15 -10.09 -1.40 -2.99
CA HIS A 15 -9.32 -2.62 -3.14
C HIS A 15 -8.33 -2.86 -1.99
N LEU A 16 -7.77 -1.79 -1.42
CA LEU A 16 -6.90 -1.90 -0.24
C LEU A 16 -7.68 -2.28 1.02
N SER A 17 -8.94 -1.87 1.12
CA SER A 17 -9.77 -2.17 2.29
C SER A 17 -10.15 -3.65 2.39
N ILE A 18 -10.30 -4.37 1.27
CA ILE A 18 -10.74 -5.76 1.25
C ILE A 18 -9.83 -6.69 2.09
N PRO A 19 -8.50 -6.72 1.85
CA PRO A 19 -7.62 -7.54 2.68
C PRO A 19 -7.65 -7.13 4.15
N GLN A 20 -7.74 -5.83 4.42
CA GLN A 20 -7.82 -5.33 5.79
C GLN A 20 -9.10 -5.78 6.50
N MET A 21 -10.23 -5.74 5.82
CA MET A 21 -11.50 -6.20 6.37
C MET A 21 -11.47 -7.71 6.63
N VAL A 22 -11.02 -8.51 5.66
CA VAL A 22 -11.01 -9.96 5.78
C VAL A 22 -10.03 -10.43 6.86
N PHE A 23 -8.76 -10.07 6.74
CA PHE A 23 -7.71 -10.55 7.64
C PHE A 23 -7.68 -9.79 8.98
N GLY A 24 -8.00 -8.49 8.97
CA GLY A 24 -8.07 -7.68 10.18
C GLY A 24 -9.21 -8.10 11.10
N THR A 25 -10.35 -8.51 10.55
CA THR A 25 -11.49 -9.03 11.33
C THR A 25 -11.12 -10.31 12.11
N VAL A 26 -10.31 -11.19 11.53
CA VAL A 26 -9.83 -12.40 12.22
C VAL A 26 -9.12 -12.06 13.53
N ARG A 27 -8.28 -11.02 13.50
CA ARG A 27 -7.58 -10.52 14.69
C ARG A 27 -8.53 -9.84 15.68
N GLN A 28 -9.47 -9.02 15.19
CA GLN A 28 -10.47 -8.34 16.05
C GLN A 28 -11.36 -9.32 16.80
N LEU A 29 -11.71 -10.44 16.15
CA LEU A 29 -12.52 -11.51 16.76
C LEU A 29 -11.68 -12.43 17.68
N GLY A 30 -10.38 -12.18 17.83
CA GLY A 30 -9.50 -13.01 18.67
C GLY A 30 -9.28 -14.43 18.14
N VAL A 31 -9.62 -14.70 16.87
CA VAL A 31 -9.48 -16.05 16.26
C VAL A 31 -8.02 -16.38 16.01
N ALA A 32 -7.22 -15.40 15.53
CA ALA A 32 -5.79 -15.56 15.30
C ALA A 32 -5.07 -14.22 15.27
N ASP A 33 -3.77 -14.18 15.65
CA ASP A 33 -2.93 -12.98 15.55
C ASP A 33 -2.40 -12.84 14.12
N TRP A 34 -3.25 -12.36 13.23
CA TRP A 34 -2.88 -12.01 11.88
C TRP A 34 -2.61 -10.51 11.77
N ARG A 35 -1.50 -10.15 11.13
CA ARG A 35 -1.08 -8.76 10.94
C ARG A 35 -1.11 -8.42 9.46
N VAL A 36 -1.81 -7.35 9.12
CA VAL A 36 -1.86 -6.81 7.76
C VAL A 36 -0.99 -5.56 7.71
N SER A 37 -0.12 -5.48 6.72
CA SER A 37 0.74 -4.32 6.47
C SER A 37 0.66 -3.94 5.00
N LEU A 38 0.64 -2.64 4.72
CA LEU A 38 0.77 -2.14 3.36
C LEU A 38 2.24 -1.95 3.01
N PHE A 39 2.60 -2.30 1.79
CA PHE A 39 3.93 -2.05 1.24
C PHE A 39 3.85 -1.57 -0.20
N THR A 40 4.90 -0.91 -0.66
CA THR A 40 5.06 -0.53 -2.05
C THR A 40 6.46 -0.85 -2.55
N THR A 41 6.65 -0.78 -3.85
CA THR A 41 7.96 -0.88 -4.52
C THR A 41 8.40 0.51 -4.96
N THR A 42 9.67 0.67 -5.33
CA THR A 42 10.18 1.95 -5.84
C THR A 42 9.41 2.40 -7.07
N SER A 43 9.01 1.47 -7.93
CA SER A 43 8.20 1.74 -9.13
C SER A 43 6.71 1.93 -8.84
N GLY A 44 6.25 1.55 -7.65
CA GLY A 44 4.86 1.69 -7.22
C GLY A 44 4.59 2.94 -6.39
N ALA A 45 5.63 3.62 -5.92
CA ALA A 45 5.51 4.82 -5.11
C ALA A 45 5.23 6.05 -5.97
N ALA A 46 4.49 7.01 -5.40
CA ALA A 46 4.33 8.34 -6.01
C ALA A 46 5.69 9.04 -6.11
N ALA A 47 5.94 9.72 -7.21
CA ALA A 47 7.03 10.68 -7.27
C ALA A 47 6.85 11.73 -6.16
N PRO A 48 7.93 12.16 -5.48
CA PRO A 48 7.82 13.21 -4.49
C PRO A 48 7.15 14.42 -5.13
N THR A 49 5.98 14.81 -4.62
CA THR A 49 5.33 16.04 -5.01
C THR A 49 6.15 17.19 -4.48
N GLU A 50 6.82 17.93 -5.37
CA GLU A 50 7.30 19.26 -5.02
C GLU A 50 6.10 20.09 -4.57
N ASP A 51 6.28 20.78 -3.46
CA ASP A 51 5.29 21.62 -2.80
C ASP A 51 4.61 22.53 -3.81
N VAL A 52 3.34 22.24 -4.13
CA VAL A 52 2.51 23.18 -4.86
C VAL A 52 2.06 24.22 -3.84
N THR A 53 2.84 25.28 -3.72
CA THR A 53 2.39 26.53 -3.12
C THR A 53 1.20 27.06 -3.93
N GLY A 54 0.01 26.64 -3.53
CA GLY A 54 -1.24 27.21 -4.03
C GLY A 54 -1.41 28.64 -3.51
N PRO A 55 -2.03 29.55 -4.28
CA PRO A 55 -2.22 30.92 -3.85
C PRO A 55 -3.10 31.00 -2.60
N GLU A 56 -2.57 31.67 -1.62
CA GLU A 56 -3.20 32.03 -0.35
C GLU A 56 -4.47 32.88 -0.61
N ALA A 57 -5.63 32.27 -0.43
CA ALA A 57 -6.87 33.03 -0.36
C ALA A 57 -7.03 33.54 1.09
N ALA A 58 -6.69 34.80 1.28
CA ALA A 58 -6.89 35.53 2.51
C ALA A 58 -8.39 35.58 2.85
N VAL A 59 -8.81 34.90 3.91
CA VAL A 59 -10.07 35.13 4.59
C VAL A 59 -9.78 35.65 5.99
N SER A 60 -9.90 36.96 6.16
CA SER A 60 -9.89 37.63 7.46
C SER A 60 -11.18 37.34 8.19
N ALA A 61 -11.10 36.71 9.37
CA ALA A 61 -12.09 36.80 10.40
C ALA A 61 -11.42 36.57 11.76
N GLU A 62 -11.25 37.69 12.49
CA GLU A 62 -10.79 37.69 13.88
C GLU A 62 -11.83 37.07 14.79
N THR A 63 -11.43 36.07 15.55
CA THR A 63 -12.05 35.76 16.86
C THR A 63 -10.94 35.19 17.75
N PRO A 64 -10.68 35.77 18.95
CA PRO A 64 -9.61 35.32 19.82
C PRO A 64 -10.00 34.03 20.53
N ALA A 65 -9.26 32.98 20.31
CA ALA A 65 -9.36 31.75 21.08
C ALA A 65 -8.40 31.80 22.29
N PRO A 66 -8.74 31.10 23.41
CA PRO A 66 -7.95 31.09 24.64
C PRO A 66 -6.62 30.38 24.47
N PRO A 67 -5.60 30.65 25.32
CA PRO A 67 -4.26 30.12 25.16
C PRO A 67 -4.24 28.61 25.46
N MET A 68 -4.13 27.83 24.44
CA MET A 68 -3.76 26.41 24.55
C MET A 68 -2.25 26.32 24.74
N HIS A 69 -1.83 25.54 25.72
CA HIS A 69 -0.44 25.23 25.99
C HIS A 69 0.24 24.74 24.71
N ARG A 70 1.23 25.52 24.24
CA ARG A 70 2.18 25.04 23.22
C ARG A 70 3.06 24.00 23.90
N GLU A 71 2.79 22.74 23.64
CA GLU A 71 3.83 21.73 23.74
C GLU A 71 4.77 21.92 22.54
N ASP A 72 6.04 22.19 22.83
CA ASP A 72 7.09 22.32 21.84
C ASP A 72 7.14 21.05 20.98
N PRO A 73 7.11 21.16 19.66
CA PRO A 73 7.39 20.02 18.78
C PRO A 73 8.90 19.77 18.75
N ALA A 74 9.45 19.40 19.91
CA ALA A 74 10.85 19.02 20.01
C ALA A 74 11.04 17.67 19.34
N SER A 75 11.67 17.72 18.17
CA SER A 75 12.48 16.66 17.57
C SER A 75 11.79 15.30 17.35
N LEU A 76 10.96 15.23 16.31
CA LEU A 76 10.86 13.98 15.57
C LEU A 76 12.21 13.76 14.87
N PRO A 77 12.85 12.57 15.03
CA PRO A 77 14.10 12.29 14.34
C PRO A 77 13.88 12.37 12.84
N SER A 78 14.85 12.96 12.14
CA SER A 78 14.94 13.06 10.67
C SER A 78 14.34 11.84 9.99
N SER A 79 13.18 12.03 9.39
CA SER A 79 12.42 10.96 8.77
C SER A 79 13.22 10.35 7.61
N LEU A 80 13.49 9.05 7.72
CA LEU A 80 13.73 8.22 6.54
C LEU A 80 12.62 8.55 5.52
N PRO A 81 12.94 8.61 4.22
CA PRO A 81 11.93 8.89 3.20
C PRO A 81 10.78 7.90 3.34
N THR A 82 9.65 8.39 3.81
CA THR A 82 8.47 7.58 4.05
C THR A 82 7.85 7.27 2.70
N LEU A 83 7.82 5.99 2.33
CA LEU A 83 7.19 5.57 1.09
C LEU A 83 5.70 5.93 1.12
N SER A 84 5.21 6.47 0.02
CA SER A 84 3.82 6.87 -0.14
C SER A 84 3.31 6.53 -1.53
N VAL A 85 2.01 6.36 -1.65
CA VAL A 85 1.30 6.19 -2.91
C VAL A 85 0.09 7.12 -2.95
N ARG A 86 -0.30 7.53 -4.15
CA ARG A 86 -1.53 8.28 -4.38
C ARG A 86 -2.60 7.32 -4.88
N THR A 87 -3.76 7.32 -4.24
CA THR A 87 -4.90 6.49 -4.66
C THR A 87 -5.61 7.07 -5.88
N SER A 88 -6.45 6.28 -6.54
CA SER A 88 -7.28 6.74 -7.65
C SER A 88 -8.25 7.86 -7.26
N GLU A 89 -8.63 7.92 -5.98
CA GLU A 89 -9.49 8.96 -5.41
C GLU A 89 -8.71 10.24 -5.03
N GLY A 90 -7.37 10.24 -5.19
CA GLY A 90 -6.49 11.37 -4.91
C GLY A 90 -5.93 11.42 -3.49
N TYR A 91 -6.26 10.47 -2.62
CA TYR A 91 -5.68 10.41 -1.27
C TYR A 91 -4.20 9.99 -1.33
N VAL A 92 -3.40 10.51 -0.41
CA VAL A 92 -2.02 10.10 -0.23
C VAL A 92 -1.93 9.18 0.99
N LEU A 93 -1.47 7.97 0.77
CA LEU A 93 -1.18 6.99 1.81
C LEU A 93 0.31 7.03 2.10
N SER A 94 0.68 7.43 3.29
CA SER A 94 2.08 7.53 3.75
C SER A 94 2.38 6.47 4.80
N GLY A 95 3.67 6.27 5.10
CA GLY A 95 4.09 5.29 6.11
C GLY A 95 4.05 3.86 5.62
N LEU A 96 4.08 3.66 4.31
CA LEU A 96 4.14 2.33 3.71
C LEU A 96 5.50 1.69 3.97
N GLY A 97 5.50 0.38 4.14
CA GLY A 97 6.74 -0.39 4.12
C GLY A 97 7.30 -0.54 2.72
N GLY A 98 8.57 -0.92 2.65
CA GLY A 98 9.23 -1.25 1.40
C GLY A 98 9.03 -2.72 0.99
N PRO A 99 9.69 -3.13 -0.11
CA PRO A 99 9.60 -4.49 -0.65
C PRO A 99 10.07 -5.58 0.33
N GLU A 100 10.86 -5.22 1.35
CA GLU A 100 11.33 -6.13 2.39
C GLU A 100 10.16 -6.73 3.23
N LEU A 101 9.02 -6.04 3.32
CA LEU A 101 7.83 -6.58 3.98
C LEU A 101 7.29 -7.81 3.24
N ALA A 102 7.21 -7.76 1.92
CA ALA A 102 6.83 -8.91 1.11
C ALA A 102 7.85 -10.05 1.26
N GLY A 103 9.13 -9.71 1.42
CA GLY A 103 10.20 -10.69 1.67
C GLY A 103 10.05 -11.48 2.97
N LYS A 104 9.26 -11.03 3.92
CA LYS A 104 9.04 -11.63 5.25
C LYS A 104 7.61 -12.11 5.48
N ALA A 105 6.69 -11.79 4.57
CA ALA A 105 5.28 -12.12 4.73
C ALA A 105 4.98 -13.59 4.45
N ASP A 106 4.00 -14.13 5.16
CA ASP A 106 3.44 -15.46 4.89
C ASP A 106 2.47 -15.45 3.71
N VAL A 107 1.82 -14.29 3.51
CA VAL A 107 0.90 -14.03 2.40
C VAL A 107 1.22 -12.70 1.77
N VAL A 108 1.33 -12.65 0.45
CA VAL A 108 1.45 -11.41 -0.34
C VAL A 108 0.20 -11.24 -1.18
N VAL A 109 -0.47 -10.10 -1.03
CA VAL A 109 -1.72 -9.79 -1.73
C VAL A 109 -1.49 -8.67 -2.73
N VAL A 110 -1.84 -8.90 -3.99
CA VAL A 110 -1.99 -7.87 -5.02
C VAL A 110 -3.50 -7.58 -5.14
N PRO A 111 -4.00 -6.46 -4.57
CA PRO A 111 -5.43 -6.26 -4.38
C PRO A 111 -6.17 -5.83 -5.65
N ALA A 112 -5.44 -5.30 -6.63
CA ALA A 112 -5.97 -4.85 -7.92
C ALA A 112 -4.82 -4.69 -8.93
N TRP A 113 -5.18 -4.36 -10.16
CA TRP A 113 -4.28 -3.86 -11.18
C TRP A 113 -5.03 -2.95 -12.14
N PHE A 114 -4.31 -2.34 -13.06
CA PHE A 114 -4.88 -1.47 -14.08
C PHE A 114 -5.58 -2.26 -15.19
N ALA A 115 -6.72 -1.74 -15.68
CA ALA A 115 -7.46 -2.36 -16.77
C ALA A 115 -6.96 -1.96 -18.17
N ASP A 116 -5.96 -1.08 -18.24
CA ASP A 116 -5.41 -0.54 -19.49
C ASP A 116 -4.34 -1.42 -20.15
N GLY A 117 -4.07 -2.60 -19.57
CA GLY A 117 -3.08 -3.54 -20.09
C GLY A 117 -1.63 -3.21 -19.78
N ARG A 118 -1.37 -2.23 -18.88
CA ARG A 118 0.02 -1.93 -18.50
C ARG A 118 0.66 -3.09 -17.74
N ALA A 119 1.93 -3.32 -18.03
CA ALA A 119 2.71 -4.38 -17.41
C ALA A 119 2.99 -4.10 -15.92
N ALA A 120 3.09 -5.16 -15.14
CA ALA A 120 3.38 -5.09 -13.70
C ALA A 120 4.83 -4.65 -13.37
N GLY A 121 5.70 -4.64 -14.36
CA GLY A 121 7.08 -4.28 -14.19
C GLY A 121 7.94 -5.37 -13.55
N ARG A 122 9.24 -5.29 -13.79
CA ARG A 122 10.19 -6.32 -13.38
C ARG A 122 10.35 -6.42 -11.86
N GLU A 123 10.30 -5.29 -11.17
CA GLU A 123 10.48 -5.23 -9.72
C GLU A 123 9.39 -6.02 -9.01
N LEU A 124 8.12 -5.74 -9.31
CA LEU A 124 6.99 -6.46 -8.72
C LEU A 124 6.99 -7.94 -9.10
N CYS A 125 7.19 -8.27 -10.38
CA CYS A 125 7.25 -9.67 -10.81
C CYS A 125 8.36 -10.47 -10.12
N SER A 126 9.54 -9.87 -9.95
CA SER A 126 10.68 -10.51 -9.26
C SER A 126 10.37 -10.71 -7.77
N LEU A 127 9.76 -9.72 -7.13
CA LEU A 127 9.34 -9.79 -5.74
C LEU A 127 8.32 -10.91 -5.51
N LEU A 128 7.29 -11.01 -6.36
CA LEU A 128 6.26 -12.05 -6.25
C LEU A 128 6.86 -13.45 -6.44
N LYS A 129 7.76 -13.62 -7.41
CA LYS A 129 8.50 -14.88 -7.62
C LYS A 129 9.35 -15.26 -6.42
N ALA A 130 10.10 -14.31 -5.86
CA ALA A 130 10.94 -14.54 -4.69
C ALA A 130 10.11 -14.91 -3.45
N ALA A 131 9.00 -14.22 -3.22
CA ALA A 131 8.09 -14.53 -2.13
C ALA A 131 7.49 -15.93 -2.28
N HIS A 132 7.04 -16.29 -3.50
CA HIS A 132 6.51 -17.63 -3.79
C HIS A 132 7.57 -18.72 -3.61
N ALA A 133 8.76 -18.52 -4.12
CA ALA A 133 9.87 -19.49 -3.97
C ALA A 133 10.25 -19.74 -2.51
N ARG A 134 10.05 -18.76 -1.63
CA ARG A 134 10.25 -18.88 -0.19
C ARG A 134 9.10 -19.62 0.52
N GLY A 135 8.00 -19.89 -0.17
CA GLY A 135 6.83 -20.57 0.38
C GLY A 135 5.68 -19.65 0.81
N ALA A 136 5.75 -18.34 0.51
CA ALA A 136 4.63 -17.45 0.76
C ALA A 136 3.45 -17.76 -0.18
N ASN A 137 2.23 -17.63 0.32
CA ASN A 137 1.04 -17.67 -0.51
C ASN A 137 0.90 -16.34 -1.26
N ILE A 138 0.73 -16.40 -2.58
CA ILE A 138 0.52 -15.21 -3.41
C ILE A 138 -0.95 -15.15 -3.82
N VAL A 139 -1.59 -14.03 -3.53
CA VAL A 139 -3.03 -13.80 -3.75
C VAL A 139 -3.20 -12.61 -4.69
N GLY A 140 -3.85 -12.80 -5.81
CA GLY A 140 -4.34 -11.74 -6.69
C GLY A 140 -5.84 -11.59 -6.53
N LEU A 141 -6.31 -10.38 -6.21
CA LEU A 141 -7.74 -10.08 -6.16
C LEU A 141 -8.13 -9.34 -7.44
N CYS A 142 -9.24 -9.75 -8.06
CA CYS A 142 -9.72 -9.11 -9.29
C CYS A 142 -8.58 -9.03 -10.34
N LEU A 143 -8.32 -7.85 -10.91
CA LEU A 143 -7.20 -7.62 -11.85
C LEU A 143 -5.81 -7.80 -11.24
N GLY A 144 -5.68 -7.95 -9.93
CA GLY A 144 -4.43 -8.35 -9.27
C GLY A 144 -3.90 -9.71 -9.75
N ALA A 145 -4.70 -10.50 -10.46
CA ALA A 145 -4.26 -11.70 -11.15
C ALA A 145 -3.29 -11.41 -12.32
N ILE A 146 -3.34 -10.22 -12.93
CA ILE A 146 -2.47 -9.83 -14.06
C ILE A 146 -0.98 -9.86 -13.65
N PRO A 147 -0.53 -9.17 -12.59
CA PRO A 147 0.85 -9.29 -12.11
C PRO A 147 1.28 -10.72 -11.78
N LEU A 148 0.36 -11.55 -11.28
CA LEU A 148 0.66 -12.95 -10.99
C LEU A 148 0.90 -13.75 -12.27
N ALA A 149 0.09 -13.51 -13.32
CA ALA A 149 0.25 -14.13 -14.62
C ALA A 149 1.58 -13.72 -15.27
N GLU A 150 1.91 -12.42 -15.27
CA GLU A 150 3.17 -11.90 -15.79
C GLU A 150 4.40 -12.43 -15.01
N ALA A 151 4.25 -12.63 -13.72
CA ALA A 151 5.25 -13.29 -12.90
C ALA A 151 5.34 -14.82 -13.17
N GLY A 152 4.50 -15.38 -14.05
CA GLY A 152 4.50 -16.82 -14.35
C GLY A 152 3.97 -17.70 -13.19
N LEU A 153 3.26 -17.13 -12.23
CA LEU A 153 2.77 -17.84 -11.05
C LEU A 153 1.44 -18.57 -11.29
N LEU A 154 0.78 -18.29 -12.40
CA LEU A 154 -0.51 -18.90 -12.77
C LEU A 154 -0.38 -20.01 -13.80
N GLY A 155 0.84 -20.35 -14.28
CA GLY A 155 1.06 -21.39 -15.26
C GLY A 155 0.39 -22.70 -14.88
N GLU A 156 -0.42 -23.28 -15.78
CA GLU A 156 -1.19 -24.52 -15.62
C GLU A 156 -2.18 -24.55 -14.45
N ARG A 157 -2.36 -23.43 -13.74
CA ARG A 157 -3.31 -23.29 -12.64
C ARG A 157 -4.64 -22.73 -13.15
N ARG A 158 -5.74 -23.19 -12.57
CA ARG A 158 -7.05 -22.57 -12.80
C ARG A 158 -7.11 -21.25 -12.04
N ALA A 159 -7.35 -20.15 -12.75
CA ALA A 159 -7.68 -18.86 -12.17
C ALA A 159 -9.15 -18.55 -12.47
N VAL A 160 -9.83 -17.93 -11.52
CA VAL A 160 -11.21 -17.43 -11.66
C VAL A 160 -11.16 -15.95 -11.32
N THR A 161 -11.76 -15.12 -12.16
CA THR A 161 -11.94 -13.67 -11.96
C THR A 161 -13.40 -13.36 -11.77
#